data_8f00b3bf2d81354efb59ce7227b711fc
#
_entry.id   8f00b3bf2d81354efb59ce7227b711fc
#
_cell.length_a   1.000
_cell.length_b   1.000
_cell.length_c   1.000
_cell.angle_alpha   90.00
_cell.angle_beta   90.00
_cell.angle_gamma   90.00
#
_symmetry.space_group_name_H-M   'P 1'
#
loop_
_entity.id
_entity.type
_entity.pdbx_description
1 polymer ?
#
loop_
_entity_poly.entity_id
_entity_poly.type
_entity_poly.pdbx_seq_one_letter_code
_entity_poly.pdbx_strand_id
1 'polypeptide(L)'
;GDTMNLLWSSMLLLGIVYGVLQGRMPEVTDGVIRASREAVVLAVSLVGVTGFWAGLMEIAKKAGVIDGLVKRMGPVMRFLFPEVPEEHPALRAAGMNMICNVFGLGAAATPPGLAAMEQFEKLEEQRREEQKRSGGSGTDMAGKKKPAAVPKGTANREMCTFLILNISSLQLIPVNIIAYRSQYGSVYPLSLIHISEPT
;
A
#
# COMPACT_ATOMS: atom_id res chain seq x y z
N GLY A 1 -2.72 -18.49 -4.30
CA GLY A 1 -3.05 -18.84 -2.91
C GLY A 1 -2.51 -20.19 -2.50
N ASP A 2 -2.70 -21.22 -3.33
CA ASP A 2 -2.50 -22.62 -2.94
C ASP A 2 -1.03 -23.00 -2.66
N THR A 3 -0.09 -22.44 -3.40
CA THR A 3 1.34 -22.68 -3.22
C THR A 3 1.86 -22.19 -1.86
N MET A 4 1.39 -21.01 -1.41
CA MET A 4 1.76 -20.46 -0.10
C MET A 4 1.16 -21.27 1.05
N ASN A 5 -0.11 -21.69 0.90
CA ASN A 5 -0.77 -22.54 1.89
C ASN A 5 -0.08 -23.90 2.01
N LEU A 6 0.30 -24.49 0.87
CA LEU A 6 1.04 -25.74 0.84
C LEU A 6 2.40 -25.61 1.53
N LEU A 7 3.13 -24.50 1.28
CA LEU A 7 4.43 -24.24 1.89
C LEU A 7 4.30 -24.13 3.43
N TRP A 8 3.36 -23.32 3.92
CA TRP A 8 3.13 -23.19 5.35
C TRP A 8 2.69 -24.50 6.02
N SER A 9 1.76 -25.22 5.39
CA SER A 9 1.30 -26.51 5.91
C SER A 9 2.41 -27.55 5.95
N SER A 10 3.26 -27.60 4.93
CA SER A 10 4.40 -28.54 4.89
C SER A 10 5.45 -28.19 5.95
N MET A 11 5.75 -26.92 6.19
CA MET A 11 6.67 -26.51 7.25
C MET A 11 6.16 -26.91 8.64
N LEU A 12 4.87 -26.68 8.92
CA LEU A 12 4.26 -27.08 10.19
C LEU A 12 4.27 -28.59 10.38
N LEU A 13 3.89 -29.35 9.35
CA LEU A 13 3.91 -30.81 9.37
C LEU A 13 5.31 -31.35 9.62
N LEU A 14 6.32 -30.85 8.89
CA LEU A 14 7.70 -31.25 9.07
C LEU A 14 8.21 -30.95 10.49
N GLY A 15 7.86 -29.79 11.04
CA GLY A 15 8.24 -29.41 12.40
C GLY A 15 7.64 -30.37 13.45
N ILE A 16 6.35 -30.71 13.32
CA ILE A 16 5.67 -31.63 14.21
C ILE A 16 6.25 -33.04 14.10
N VAL A 17 6.41 -33.57 12.88
CA VAL A 17 6.98 -34.91 12.63
C VAL A 17 8.40 -35.00 13.20
N TYR A 18 9.22 -33.98 12.96
CA TYR A 18 10.56 -33.93 13.52
C TYR A 18 10.56 -33.95 15.07
N GLY A 19 9.67 -33.14 15.68
CA GLY A 19 9.50 -33.13 17.14
C GLY A 19 9.10 -34.49 17.72
N VAL A 20 8.18 -35.19 17.03
CA VAL A 20 7.78 -36.57 17.43
C VAL A 20 8.94 -37.52 17.33
N LEU A 21 9.67 -37.51 16.20
CA LEU A 21 10.82 -38.44 15.97
C LEU A 21 11.96 -38.20 16.97
N GLN A 22 12.16 -37.00 17.43
CA GLN A 22 13.18 -36.61 18.41
C GLN A 22 12.71 -36.78 19.88
N GLY A 23 11.46 -37.20 20.10
CA GLY A 23 10.88 -37.29 21.45
C GLY A 23 10.70 -35.98 22.18
N ARG A 24 10.64 -34.84 21.45
CA ARG A 24 10.61 -33.46 21.96
C ARG A 24 9.20 -32.83 21.88
N MET A 25 8.17 -33.62 22.07
CA MET A 25 6.79 -33.14 22.03
C MET A 25 6.46 -32.07 23.08
N PRO A 26 7.01 -32.11 24.32
CA PRO A 26 6.78 -31.04 25.28
C PRO A 26 7.25 -29.66 24.74
N GLU A 27 8.45 -29.61 24.13
CA GLU A 27 8.99 -28.35 23.58
C GLU A 27 8.16 -27.85 22.38
N VAL A 28 7.65 -28.77 21.55
CA VAL A 28 6.75 -28.40 20.43
C VAL A 28 5.45 -27.82 20.99
N THR A 29 4.87 -28.44 22.01
CA THR A 29 3.64 -27.95 22.64
C THR A 29 3.83 -26.59 23.30
N ASP A 30 4.90 -26.41 24.07
CA ASP A 30 5.26 -25.13 24.69
C ASP A 30 5.53 -24.05 23.63
N GLY A 31 6.19 -24.40 22.55
CA GLY A 31 6.42 -23.51 21.41
C GLY A 31 5.11 -23.01 20.78
N VAL A 32 4.14 -23.91 20.55
CA VAL A 32 2.82 -23.56 20.00
C VAL A 32 2.06 -22.62 20.94
N ILE A 33 2.03 -22.93 22.25
CA ILE A 33 1.33 -22.12 23.25
C ILE A 33 1.98 -20.73 23.32
N ARG A 34 3.33 -20.65 23.33
CA ARG A 34 4.06 -19.39 23.34
C ARG A 34 3.78 -18.57 22.08
N ALA A 35 3.90 -19.18 20.91
CA ALA A 35 3.62 -18.51 19.63
C ALA A 35 2.17 -18.00 19.57
N SER A 36 1.21 -18.75 20.08
CA SER A 36 -0.19 -18.33 20.15
C SER A 36 -0.38 -17.10 21.04
N ARG A 37 0.25 -17.04 22.20
CA ARG A 37 0.21 -15.87 23.09
C ARG A 37 0.87 -14.64 22.43
N GLU A 38 2.03 -14.83 21.83
CA GLU A 38 2.74 -13.76 21.10
C GLU A 38 1.90 -13.21 19.95
N ALA A 39 1.23 -14.10 19.20
CA ALA A 39 0.33 -13.70 18.11
C ALA A 39 -0.85 -12.86 18.60
N VAL A 40 -1.47 -13.21 19.74
CA VAL A 40 -2.56 -12.43 20.31
C VAL A 40 -2.07 -11.05 20.78
N VAL A 41 -0.95 -11.00 21.51
CA VAL A 41 -0.38 -9.73 21.97
C VAL A 41 -0.03 -8.84 20.78
N LEU A 42 0.58 -9.41 19.73
CA LEU A 42 0.90 -8.70 18.51
C LEU A 42 -0.36 -8.16 17.82
N ALA A 43 -1.39 -9.00 17.67
CA ALA A 43 -2.64 -8.59 17.04
C ALA A 43 -3.30 -7.42 17.79
N VAL A 44 -3.39 -7.48 19.13
CA VAL A 44 -3.94 -6.40 19.94
C VAL A 44 -3.10 -5.12 19.80
N SER A 45 -1.78 -5.24 19.84
CA SER A 45 -0.87 -4.10 19.68
C SER A 45 -1.04 -3.44 18.31
N LEU A 46 -1.11 -4.24 17.23
CA LEU A 46 -1.32 -3.72 15.88
C LEU A 46 -2.68 -3.04 15.73
N VAL A 47 -3.75 -3.63 16.27
CA VAL A 47 -5.08 -3.00 16.29
C VAL A 47 -5.04 -1.67 17.03
N GLY A 48 -4.37 -1.61 18.18
CA GLY A 48 -4.23 -0.37 18.96
C GLY A 48 -3.49 0.72 18.17
N VAL A 49 -2.33 0.40 17.62
CA VAL A 49 -1.52 1.36 16.85
C VAL A 49 -2.24 1.80 15.58
N THR A 50 -2.78 0.86 14.80
CA THR A 50 -3.50 1.20 13.56
C THR A 50 -4.78 1.98 13.85
N GLY A 51 -5.52 1.63 14.91
CA GLY A 51 -6.70 2.35 15.34
C GLY A 51 -6.41 3.79 15.76
N PHE A 52 -5.35 4.00 16.55
CA PHE A 52 -4.89 5.33 16.94
C PHE A 52 -4.56 6.20 15.71
N TRP A 53 -3.74 5.66 14.79
CA TRP A 53 -3.36 6.39 13.59
C TRP A 53 -4.54 6.63 12.65
N ALA A 54 -5.44 5.66 12.49
CA ALA A 54 -6.67 5.84 11.71
C ALA A 54 -7.55 6.94 12.29
N GLY A 55 -7.70 7.00 13.63
CA GLY A 55 -8.42 8.07 14.32
C GLY A 55 -7.77 9.44 14.10
N LEU A 56 -6.45 9.54 14.24
CA LEU A 56 -5.70 10.77 14.01
C LEU A 56 -5.87 11.27 12.57
N MET A 57 -5.82 10.35 11.59
CA MET A 57 -6.03 10.70 10.18
C MET A 57 -7.46 11.13 9.87
N GLU A 58 -8.44 10.52 10.51
CA GLU A 58 -9.84 10.96 10.34
C GLU A 58 -10.04 12.40 10.87
N ILE A 59 -9.39 12.75 11.97
CA ILE A 59 -9.36 14.11 12.48
C ILE A 59 -8.69 15.05 11.47
N ALA A 60 -7.50 14.68 10.96
CA ALA A 60 -6.77 15.48 9.97
C ALA A 60 -7.57 15.67 8.66
N LYS A 61 -8.29 14.64 8.24
CA LYS A 61 -9.18 14.69 7.08
C LYS A 61 -10.35 15.64 7.31
N LYS A 62 -11.04 15.53 8.44
CA LYS A 62 -12.14 16.44 8.81
C LYS A 62 -11.67 17.88 8.98
N ALA A 63 -10.46 18.10 9.46
CA ALA A 63 -9.84 19.42 9.57
C ALA A 63 -9.40 20.01 8.21
N GLY A 64 -9.56 19.29 7.11
CA GLY A 64 -9.17 19.75 5.77
C GLY A 64 -7.66 19.74 5.50
N VAL A 65 -6.84 19.25 6.46
CA VAL A 65 -5.37 19.19 6.32
C VAL A 65 -4.97 18.31 5.14
N ILE A 66 -5.65 17.17 5.02
CA ILE A 66 -5.37 16.20 3.93
C ILE A 66 -5.70 16.80 2.57
N ASP A 67 -6.86 17.48 2.43
CA ASP A 67 -7.24 18.14 1.18
C ASP A 67 -6.25 19.26 0.82
N GLY A 68 -5.76 20.00 1.81
CA GLY A 68 -4.69 20.99 1.64
C GLY A 68 -3.40 20.37 1.12
N LEU A 69 -2.98 19.23 1.68
CA LEU A 69 -1.80 18.49 1.22
C LEU A 69 -1.99 17.95 -0.20
N VAL A 70 -3.14 17.35 -0.50
CA VAL A 70 -3.44 16.85 -1.86
C VAL A 70 -3.37 17.97 -2.89
N LYS A 71 -3.92 19.15 -2.59
CA LYS A 71 -3.82 20.32 -3.47
C LYS A 71 -2.36 20.75 -3.68
N ARG A 72 -1.54 20.74 -2.61
CA ARG A 72 -0.13 21.10 -2.68
C ARG A 72 0.71 20.08 -3.45
N MET A 73 0.26 18.83 -3.53
CA MET A 73 0.88 17.77 -4.34
C MET A 73 0.59 17.90 -5.85
N GLY A 74 -0.21 18.86 -6.27
CA GLY A 74 -0.55 19.08 -7.69
C GLY A 74 0.65 18.99 -8.64
N PRO A 75 1.76 19.71 -8.39
CA PRO A 75 2.96 19.63 -9.24
C PRO A 75 3.56 18.22 -9.32
N VAL A 76 3.57 17.50 -8.20
CA VAL A 76 4.08 16.11 -8.14
C VAL A 76 3.16 15.18 -8.91
N MET A 77 1.84 15.34 -8.75
CA MET A 77 0.85 14.56 -9.50
C MET A 77 0.97 14.78 -11.01
N ARG A 78 1.16 16.02 -11.46
CA ARG A 78 1.40 16.35 -12.89
C ARG A 78 2.68 15.72 -13.44
N PHE A 79 3.72 15.69 -12.63
CA PHE A 79 4.98 15.05 -13.03
C PHE A 79 4.82 13.54 -13.16
N LEU A 80 4.12 12.90 -12.23
CA LEU A 80 3.92 11.45 -12.20
C LEU A 80 2.87 10.98 -13.23
N PHE A 81 1.83 11.79 -13.46
CA PHE A 81 0.69 11.48 -14.32
C PHE A 81 0.44 12.57 -15.35
N PRO A 82 1.40 12.85 -16.26
CA PRO A 82 1.31 13.97 -17.19
C PRO A 82 0.17 13.85 -18.22
N GLU A 83 -0.33 12.65 -18.44
CA GLU A 83 -1.38 12.36 -19.42
C GLU A 83 -2.80 12.39 -18.82
N VAL A 84 -2.91 12.61 -17.48
CA VAL A 84 -4.21 12.71 -16.79
C VAL A 84 -4.61 14.18 -16.68
N PRO A 85 -5.85 14.56 -17.04
CA PRO A 85 -6.34 15.93 -16.85
C PRO A 85 -6.23 16.38 -15.39
N GLU A 86 -5.88 17.65 -15.16
CA GLU A 86 -5.57 18.19 -13.82
C GLU A 86 -6.74 18.07 -12.83
N GLU A 87 -7.97 18.18 -13.30
CA GLU A 87 -9.17 18.08 -12.47
C GLU A 87 -9.73 16.66 -12.38
N HIS A 88 -9.05 15.67 -12.99
CA HIS A 88 -9.59 14.32 -13.01
C HIS A 88 -9.58 13.69 -11.62
N PRO A 89 -10.69 13.01 -11.19
CA PRO A 89 -10.81 12.41 -9.85
C PRO A 89 -9.71 11.41 -9.52
N ALA A 90 -9.09 10.77 -10.52
CA ALA A 90 -7.98 9.84 -10.35
C ALA A 90 -6.78 10.49 -9.63
N LEU A 91 -6.43 11.75 -9.99
CA LEU A 91 -5.30 12.46 -9.37
C LEU A 91 -5.55 12.73 -7.89
N ARG A 92 -6.79 13.07 -7.53
CA ARG A 92 -7.16 13.31 -6.13
C ARG A 92 -7.08 12.00 -5.33
N ALA A 93 -7.62 10.91 -5.86
CA ALA A 93 -7.59 9.61 -5.21
C ALA A 93 -6.16 9.05 -5.09
N ALA A 94 -5.35 9.17 -6.15
CA ALA A 94 -3.94 8.78 -6.14
C ALA A 94 -3.13 9.63 -5.14
N GLY A 95 -3.33 10.94 -5.11
CA GLY A 95 -2.68 11.83 -4.13
C GLY A 95 -3.05 11.48 -2.69
N MET A 96 -4.32 11.17 -2.41
CA MET A 96 -4.76 10.71 -1.10
C MET A 96 -4.10 9.39 -0.70
N ASN A 97 -4.03 8.43 -1.61
CA ASN A 97 -3.35 7.16 -1.37
C ASN A 97 -1.86 7.38 -1.07
N MET A 98 -1.16 8.21 -1.85
CA MET A 98 0.24 8.53 -1.63
C MET A 98 0.48 9.19 -0.28
N ILE A 99 -0.36 10.14 0.13
CA ILE A 99 -0.28 10.77 1.44
C ILE A 99 -0.43 9.73 2.55
N CYS A 100 -1.43 8.86 2.46
CA CYS A 100 -1.62 7.79 3.42
C CYS A 100 -0.40 6.86 3.50
N ASN A 101 0.20 6.51 2.37
CA ASN A 101 1.41 5.69 2.33
C ASN A 101 2.62 6.41 2.94
N VAL A 102 2.85 7.68 2.62
CA VAL A 102 3.94 8.49 3.21
C VAL A 102 3.84 8.52 4.73
N PHE A 103 2.63 8.64 5.27
CA PHE A 103 2.38 8.59 6.72
C PHE A 103 2.31 7.17 7.30
N GLY A 104 2.61 6.15 6.53
CA GLY A 104 2.64 4.75 7.00
C GLY A 104 1.26 4.15 7.33
N LEU A 105 0.20 4.69 6.78
CA LEU A 105 -1.19 4.32 7.05
C LEU A 105 -1.70 3.29 6.04
N GLY A 106 -1.03 2.14 5.96
CA GLY A 106 -1.32 1.11 4.95
C GLY A 106 -2.80 0.75 4.81
N ALA A 107 -3.50 0.52 5.93
CA ALA A 107 -4.93 0.21 5.91
C ALA A 107 -5.79 1.38 5.39
N ALA A 108 -5.46 2.63 5.76
CA ALA A 108 -6.17 3.81 5.29
C ALA A 108 -5.83 4.20 3.84
N ALA A 109 -4.72 3.71 3.29
CA ALA A 109 -4.33 3.92 1.90
C ALA A 109 -5.13 3.04 0.92
N THR A 110 -5.65 1.89 1.37
CA THR A 110 -6.34 0.92 0.50
C THR A 110 -7.59 1.48 -0.19
N PRO A 111 -8.57 2.11 0.51
CA PRO A 111 -9.75 2.65 -0.15
C PRO A 111 -9.44 3.71 -1.22
N PRO A 112 -8.61 4.74 -0.96
CA PRO A 112 -8.25 5.69 -2.01
C PRO A 112 -7.39 5.07 -3.11
N GLY A 113 -6.61 4.03 -2.83
CA GLY A 113 -5.86 3.28 -3.84
C GLY A 113 -6.78 2.56 -4.82
N LEU A 114 -7.79 1.86 -4.32
CA LEU A 114 -8.80 1.21 -5.16
C LEU A 114 -9.60 2.23 -5.97
N ALA A 115 -10.00 3.34 -5.34
CA ALA A 115 -10.70 4.42 -6.02
C ALA A 115 -9.84 5.04 -7.15
N ALA A 116 -8.53 5.20 -6.94
CA ALA A 116 -7.62 5.70 -7.97
C ALA A 116 -7.57 4.76 -9.18
N MET A 117 -7.42 3.45 -8.94
CA MET A 117 -7.40 2.44 -10.02
C MET A 117 -8.70 2.42 -10.81
N GLU A 118 -9.85 2.48 -10.13
CA GLU A 118 -11.17 2.56 -10.77
C GLU A 118 -11.29 3.82 -11.65
N GLN A 119 -10.81 4.96 -11.17
CA GLN A 119 -10.85 6.20 -11.95
C GLN A 119 -9.87 6.17 -13.14
N PHE A 120 -8.71 5.54 -13.01
CA PHE A 120 -7.81 5.32 -14.16
C PHE A 120 -8.43 4.40 -15.19
N GLU A 121 -9.18 3.37 -14.78
CA GLU A 121 -9.91 2.51 -15.72
C GLU A 121 -11.01 3.27 -16.45
N LYS A 122 -11.80 4.08 -15.76
CA LYS A 122 -12.82 4.95 -16.40
C LYS A 122 -12.21 5.91 -17.41
N LEU A 123 -11.08 6.53 -17.06
CA LEU A 123 -10.34 7.38 -18.00
C LEU A 123 -9.91 6.61 -19.25
N GLU A 124 -9.46 5.39 -19.09
CA GLU A 124 -9.03 4.55 -20.18
C GLU A 124 -10.22 4.08 -21.06
N GLU A 125 -11.38 3.81 -20.45
CA GLU A 125 -12.61 3.52 -21.20
C GLU A 125 -13.05 4.71 -22.05
N GLN A 126 -12.99 5.92 -21.51
CA GLN A 126 -13.27 7.16 -22.24
C GLN A 126 -12.30 7.32 -23.43
N ARG A 127 -11.01 7.07 -23.24
CA ARG A 127 -10.00 7.10 -24.31
C ARG A 127 -10.31 6.09 -25.41
N ARG A 128 -10.74 4.88 -25.05
CA ARG A 128 -11.14 3.83 -26.02
C ARG A 128 -12.36 4.24 -26.83
N GLU A 129 -13.36 4.84 -26.18
CA GLU A 129 -14.57 5.31 -26.87
C GLU A 129 -14.26 6.47 -27.82
N GLU A 130 -13.46 7.44 -27.38
CA GLU A 130 -13.01 8.55 -28.22
C GLU A 130 -12.20 8.06 -29.43
N GLN A 131 -11.32 7.08 -29.23
CA GLN A 131 -10.52 6.50 -30.30
C GLN A 131 -11.40 5.77 -31.33
N LYS A 132 -12.44 5.09 -30.89
CA LYS A 132 -13.43 4.46 -31.80
C LYS A 132 -14.21 5.49 -32.61
N ARG A 133 -14.56 6.64 -32.00
CA ARG A 133 -15.31 7.70 -32.66
C ARG A 133 -14.44 8.50 -33.66
N SER A 134 -13.17 8.72 -33.34
CA SER A 134 -12.25 9.54 -34.13
C SER A 134 -11.42 8.77 -35.18
N GLY A 135 -11.67 7.47 -35.37
CA GLY A 135 -10.96 6.69 -36.40
C GLY A 135 -9.44 6.55 -36.19
N GLY A 136 -8.95 6.72 -34.95
CA GLY A 136 -7.59 6.32 -34.58
C GLY A 136 -6.55 7.43 -34.52
N SER A 137 -6.81 8.67 -34.92
CA SER A 137 -5.85 9.78 -34.84
C SER A 137 -6.48 11.02 -34.18
N GLY A 138 -6.50 11.04 -32.84
CA GLY A 138 -6.96 12.21 -32.10
C GLY A 138 -5.78 13.08 -31.66
N THR A 139 -5.76 14.33 -32.07
CA THR A 139 -4.99 15.42 -31.45
C THR A 139 -5.90 16.20 -30.50
N ASP A 140 -5.37 16.66 -29.37
CA ASP A 140 -6.09 17.56 -28.48
C ASP A 140 -6.18 18.97 -29.09
N MET A 141 -6.97 19.86 -28.46
CA MET A 141 -7.09 21.24 -28.92
C MET A 141 -5.75 22.03 -28.91
N ALA A 142 -4.72 21.50 -28.26
CA ALA A 142 -3.37 22.08 -28.18
C ALA A 142 -2.40 21.43 -29.19
N GLY A 143 -2.89 20.57 -30.11
CA GLY A 143 -2.06 19.91 -31.14
C GLY A 143 -1.19 18.77 -30.60
N LYS A 144 -1.34 18.36 -29.34
CA LYS A 144 -0.64 17.21 -28.77
C LYS A 144 -1.36 15.91 -29.13
N LYS A 145 -0.61 14.90 -29.50
CA LYS A 145 -1.11 13.57 -29.77
C LYS A 145 -1.74 12.99 -28.49
N LYS A 146 -3.05 12.71 -28.51
CA LYS A 146 -3.70 12.05 -27.38
C LYS A 146 -3.04 10.69 -27.11
N PRO A 147 -2.91 10.28 -25.84
CA PRO A 147 -2.40 8.96 -25.52
C PRO A 147 -3.25 7.88 -26.20
N ALA A 148 -2.58 6.92 -26.83
CA ALA A 148 -3.28 5.81 -27.45
C ALA A 148 -3.92 4.92 -26.37
N ALA A 149 -5.21 4.61 -26.55
CA ALA A 149 -5.91 3.73 -25.62
C ALA A 149 -5.35 2.29 -25.69
N VAL A 150 -5.18 1.66 -24.53
CA VAL A 150 -4.73 0.26 -24.46
C VAL A 150 -5.90 -0.72 -24.56
N PRO A 151 -5.66 -1.97 -25.03
CA PRO A 151 -6.70 -3.00 -25.10
C PRO A 151 -7.35 -3.27 -23.74
N LYS A 152 -8.62 -3.68 -23.75
CA LYS A 152 -9.33 -4.06 -22.52
C LYS A 152 -8.59 -5.20 -21.81
N GLY A 153 -8.45 -5.07 -20.49
CA GLY A 153 -7.70 -6.05 -19.67
C GLY A 153 -6.19 -5.81 -19.61
N THR A 154 -5.69 -4.74 -20.24
CA THR A 154 -4.29 -4.31 -20.14
C THR A 154 -4.18 -3.06 -19.28
N ALA A 155 -3.25 -3.05 -18.34
CA ALA A 155 -2.99 -1.87 -17.53
C ALA A 155 -2.35 -0.76 -18.39
N ASN A 156 -2.85 0.45 -18.27
CA ASN A 156 -2.27 1.61 -18.93
C ASN A 156 -1.04 2.13 -18.15
N ARG A 157 -0.35 3.11 -18.71
CA ARG A 157 0.86 3.69 -18.12
C ARG A 157 0.61 4.26 -16.72
N GLU A 158 -0.50 4.93 -16.53
CA GLU A 158 -0.87 5.54 -15.25
C GLU A 158 -1.12 4.49 -14.17
N MET A 159 -1.82 3.41 -14.50
CA MET A 159 -2.01 2.28 -13.58
C MET A 159 -0.69 1.64 -13.20
N CYS A 160 0.20 1.41 -14.16
CA CYS A 160 1.53 0.85 -13.90
C CYS A 160 2.37 1.77 -13.01
N THR A 161 2.40 3.08 -13.29
CA THR A 161 3.10 4.07 -12.48
C THR A 161 2.56 4.07 -11.06
N PHE A 162 1.24 4.08 -10.90
CA PHE A 162 0.60 4.07 -9.59
C PHE A 162 0.91 2.79 -8.79
N LEU A 163 0.89 1.63 -9.44
CA LEU A 163 1.26 0.36 -8.81
C LEU A 163 2.72 0.34 -8.38
N ILE A 164 3.65 0.81 -9.21
CA ILE A 164 5.08 0.90 -8.87
C ILE A 164 5.28 1.77 -7.63
N LEU A 165 4.62 2.92 -7.55
CA LEU A 165 4.68 3.81 -6.39
C LEU A 165 4.16 3.15 -5.11
N ASN A 166 3.07 2.37 -5.20
CA ASN A 166 2.54 1.63 -4.06
C ASN A 166 3.45 0.47 -3.64
N ILE A 167 4.02 -0.27 -4.60
CA ILE A 167 4.93 -1.39 -4.33
C ILE A 167 6.25 -0.89 -3.70
N SER A 168 6.73 0.30 -4.09
CA SER A 168 7.95 0.88 -3.52
C SER A 168 7.83 1.24 -2.05
N SER A 169 6.61 1.16 -1.48
CA SER A 169 6.33 1.38 -0.04
C SER A 169 7.01 2.64 0.51
N LEU A 170 6.85 3.76 -0.19
CA LEU A 170 7.43 5.04 0.22
C LEU A 170 6.76 5.52 1.52
N GLN A 171 7.28 5.09 2.66
CA GLN A 171 6.81 5.46 3.98
C GLN A 171 7.83 6.37 4.66
N LEU A 172 7.43 7.58 5.01
CA LEU A 172 8.24 8.49 5.82
C LEU A 172 8.21 8.07 7.29
N ILE A 173 7.07 7.56 7.74
CA ILE A 173 6.86 7.06 9.10
C ILE A 173 6.38 5.62 9.01
N PRO A 174 7.25 4.61 9.07
CA PRO A 174 6.88 3.20 9.01
C PRO A 174 6.30 2.74 10.35
N VAL A 175 5.06 3.12 10.62
CA VAL A 175 4.35 2.92 11.89
C VAL A 175 4.39 1.47 12.36
N ASN A 176 4.20 0.52 11.45
CA ASN A 176 4.23 -0.90 11.79
C ASN A 176 5.61 -1.35 12.27
N ILE A 177 6.69 -0.90 11.60
CA ILE A 177 8.06 -1.23 12.00
C ILE A 177 8.38 -0.61 13.37
N ILE A 178 7.95 0.61 13.61
CA ILE A 178 8.11 1.28 14.90
C ILE A 178 7.38 0.50 16.00
N ALA A 179 6.15 0.06 15.74
CA ALA A 179 5.36 -0.75 16.67
C ALA A 179 6.05 -2.09 16.99
N TYR A 180 6.53 -2.80 15.97
CA TYR A 180 7.29 -4.05 16.17
C TYR A 180 8.57 -3.81 16.99
N ARG A 181 9.35 -2.80 16.65
CA ARG A 181 10.59 -2.49 17.38
C ARG A 181 10.32 -2.13 18.84
N SER A 182 9.25 -1.37 19.11
CA SER A 182 8.83 -1.06 20.47
C SER A 182 8.43 -2.31 21.24
N GLN A 183 7.68 -3.21 20.62
CA GLN A 183 7.21 -4.45 21.24
C GLN A 183 8.36 -5.41 21.57
N TYR A 184 9.38 -5.47 20.70
CA TYR A 184 10.57 -6.31 20.92
C TYR A 184 11.70 -5.61 21.72
N GLY A 185 11.36 -4.54 22.47
CA GLY A 185 12.25 -3.93 23.44
C GLY A 185 13.37 -3.08 22.86
N SER A 186 13.22 -2.56 21.63
CA SER A 186 14.19 -1.61 21.09
C SER A 186 14.25 -0.35 21.93
N VAL A 187 15.45 0.05 22.36
CA VAL A 187 15.68 1.26 23.18
C VAL A 187 15.25 2.53 22.44
N TYR A 188 15.41 2.55 21.13
CA TYR A 188 15.02 3.68 20.28
C TYR A 188 14.18 3.20 19.08
N PRO A 189 12.87 2.92 19.27
CA PRO A 189 12.01 2.40 18.19
C PRO A 189 11.90 3.34 16.97
N LEU A 190 12.03 4.64 17.20
CA LEU A 190 11.93 5.68 16.15
C LEU A 190 13.23 5.86 15.35
N SER A 191 14.36 5.36 15.82
CA SER A 191 15.64 5.49 15.11
C SER A 191 15.74 4.48 13.98
N LEU A 192 15.15 4.81 12.84
CA LEU A 192 15.16 3.97 11.62
C LEU A 192 16.36 4.28 10.71
N ILE A 193 17.08 5.36 10.96
CA ILE A 193 18.14 5.90 10.10
C ILE A 193 19.53 5.48 10.58
N HIS A 194 19.69 5.12 11.85
CA HIS A 194 20.98 4.67 12.40
C HIS A 194 21.09 3.15 12.41
N ILE A 195 21.36 2.54 11.25
CA ILE A 195 21.73 1.12 11.14
C ILE A 195 23.24 0.93 11.41
N SER A 196 24.00 2.00 11.65
CA SER A 196 25.43 1.95 11.81
C SER A 196 25.93 2.75 13.02
N GLU A 197 25.61 2.32 14.24
CA GLU A 197 26.52 2.52 15.34
C GLU A 197 26.99 1.15 15.81
N PRO A 198 28.28 0.80 15.56
CA PRO A 198 28.88 -0.31 16.25
C PRO A 198 28.98 0.07 17.73
N THR A 199 28.41 -0.77 18.58
CA THR A 199 28.67 -0.76 20.02
C THR A 199 30.13 -1.00 20.32
#